data_0396ee96a3d312d1829d268f687b0b4e
#
_entry.id   0396ee96a3d312d1829d268f687b0b4e
#
_cell.length_a   1.000
_cell.length_b   1.000
_cell.length_c   1.000
_cell.angle_alpha   90.00
_cell.angle_beta   90.00
_cell.angle_gamma   90.00
#
_symmetry.space_group_name_H-M   'P 1'
#
loop_
_entity.id
_entity.type
_entity.pdbx_description
1 polymer ?
#
loop_
_entity_poly.entity_id
_entity_poly.type
_entity_poly.pdbx_seq_one_letter_code
_entity_poly.pdbx_strand_id
1 'polypeptide(L)'
;MSKVFFLVSVSLDGYLTPPGMDMAHAGDPTYEDWGAQWGKLHSWILPTRFFRETLKLGEGGETGTDDQIVEHTFRRTGVSIMGKRMFDLGERMWPEEAPFHTPVFVLTSQVREPWVRPGGTTFHFVNDGIESALRRARAVAGDRDIRIAGGADAIQQYLRAGLVDEFTLAISPVMFGGGPRLFAGIGRDVGVDLVETLASPHATHVRYAVHKGAMS
;
A
#
# COMPACT_ATOMS: atom_id res chain seq x y z
N MET A 1 10.41 -12.35 -14.70
CA MET A 1 10.89 -11.61 -13.51
C MET A 1 9.70 -11.04 -12.78
N SER A 2 9.67 -11.16 -11.45
CA SER A 2 8.64 -10.56 -10.60
C SER A 2 8.65 -9.03 -10.74
N LYS A 3 7.50 -8.44 -11.00
CA LYS A 3 7.34 -6.97 -11.05
C LYS A 3 7.32 -6.38 -9.65
N VAL A 4 7.82 -5.17 -9.52
CA VAL A 4 7.67 -4.33 -8.34
C VAL A 4 6.54 -3.34 -8.61
N PHE A 5 5.51 -3.36 -7.79
CA PHE A 5 4.33 -2.53 -8.01
C PHE A 5 3.75 -1.97 -6.71
N PHE A 6 2.90 -0.97 -6.84
CA PHE A 6 2.03 -0.55 -5.74
C PHE A 6 0.60 -0.26 -6.23
N LEU A 7 -0.34 -0.43 -5.32
CA LEU A 7 -1.71 0.06 -5.44
C LEU A 7 -2.02 0.79 -4.13
N VAL A 8 -2.43 2.03 -4.25
CA VAL A 8 -2.76 2.90 -3.10
C VAL A 8 -3.97 3.76 -3.37
N SER A 9 -4.73 4.01 -2.31
CA SER A 9 -5.77 5.03 -2.32
C SER A 9 -5.15 6.42 -2.26
N VAL A 10 -5.67 7.34 -3.04
CA VAL A 10 -5.31 8.76 -2.98
C VAL A 10 -6.59 9.61 -2.98
N SER A 11 -6.57 10.72 -2.24
CA SER A 11 -7.61 11.74 -2.35
C SER A 11 -7.56 12.40 -3.73
N LEU A 12 -8.63 13.06 -4.14
CA LEU A 12 -8.70 13.78 -5.42
C LEU A 12 -7.61 14.85 -5.54
N ASP A 13 -7.16 15.42 -4.43
CA ASP A 13 -6.08 16.40 -4.34
C ASP A 13 -4.70 15.78 -4.06
N GLY A 14 -4.56 14.42 -4.16
CA GLY A 14 -3.28 13.72 -4.24
C GLY A 14 -2.61 13.39 -2.91
N TYR A 15 -3.36 13.28 -1.82
CA TYR A 15 -2.85 12.88 -0.51
C TYR A 15 -3.17 11.42 -0.21
N LEU A 16 -2.26 10.74 0.48
CA LEU A 16 -2.39 9.33 0.90
C LEU A 16 -3.14 9.15 2.21
N THR A 17 -3.13 10.16 3.06
CA THR A 17 -3.82 10.17 4.34
C THR A 17 -4.28 11.58 4.66
N PRO A 18 -5.33 11.77 5.47
CA PRO A 18 -5.69 13.08 5.96
C PRO A 18 -4.57 13.69 6.82
N PRO A 19 -4.55 15.03 6.98
CA PRO A 19 -3.60 15.70 7.86
C PRO A 19 -3.78 15.25 9.31
N GLY A 20 -2.70 15.25 10.09
CA GLY A 20 -2.74 14.91 11.50
C GLY A 20 -2.87 13.42 11.83
N MET A 21 -2.78 12.54 10.83
CA MET A 21 -2.77 11.10 11.04
C MET A 21 -1.58 10.67 11.90
N ASP A 22 -1.78 10.64 13.20
CA ASP A 22 -0.79 10.18 14.18
C ASP A 22 -1.47 9.33 15.26
N MET A 23 -1.02 8.06 15.37
CA MET A 23 -1.51 7.15 16.43
C MET A 23 -1.12 7.58 17.84
N ALA A 24 -0.18 8.52 18.00
CA ALA A 24 0.13 9.07 19.31
C ALA A 24 -1.05 9.82 19.95
N HIS A 25 -1.97 10.28 19.11
CA HIS A 25 -3.17 11.01 19.50
C HIS A 25 -4.46 10.18 19.46
N ALA A 26 -4.35 8.84 19.42
CA ALA A 26 -5.51 7.95 19.51
C ALA A 26 -6.30 8.23 20.80
N GLY A 27 -7.57 8.63 20.65
CA GLY A 27 -8.43 9.10 21.74
C GLY A 27 -8.63 10.62 21.80
N ASP A 28 -7.91 11.40 21.00
CA ASP A 28 -8.20 12.82 20.77
C ASP A 28 -9.45 12.95 19.88
N PRO A 29 -10.37 13.90 20.12
CA PRO A 29 -11.51 14.15 19.23
C PRO A 29 -11.13 14.38 17.75
N THR A 30 -9.96 14.95 17.48
CA THR A 30 -9.43 15.10 16.11
C THR A 30 -9.09 13.75 15.46
N TYR A 31 -8.83 12.72 16.23
CA TYR A 31 -8.57 11.37 15.76
C TYR A 31 -9.82 10.69 15.20
N GLU A 32 -11.00 10.93 15.77
CA GLU A 32 -12.27 10.37 15.25
C GLU A 32 -12.59 10.95 13.86
N ASP A 33 -12.38 12.26 13.68
CA ASP A 33 -12.53 12.90 12.35
C ASP A 33 -11.56 12.32 11.33
N TRP A 34 -10.33 12.10 11.73
CA TRP A 34 -9.31 11.44 10.92
C TRP A 34 -9.73 10.01 10.50
N GLY A 35 -10.24 9.19 11.41
CA GLY A 35 -10.70 7.84 11.12
C GLY A 35 -11.85 7.83 10.12
N ALA A 36 -12.79 8.75 10.24
CA ALA A 36 -13.89 8.92 9.30
C ALA A 36 -13.39 9.35 7.91
N GLN A 37 -12.43 10.25 7.82
CA GLN A 37 -11.83 10.67 6.56
C GLN A 37 -11.02 9.55 5.90
N TRP A 38 -10.27 8.79 6.69
CA TRP A 38 -9.55 7.60 6.22
C TRP A 38 -10.52 6.52 5.72
N GLY A 39 -11.63 6.32 6.40
CA GLY A 39 -12.70 5.43 5.96
C GLY A 39 -13.30 5.84 4.61
N LYS A 40 -13.51 7.14 4.38
CA LYS A 40 -13.96 7.66 3.07
C LYS A 40 -12.92 7.43 1.97
N LEU A 41 -11.63 7.61 2.25
CA LEU A 41 -10.56 7.33 1.31
C LEU A 41 -10.53 5.85 0.88
N HIS A 42 -10.89 4.96 1.78
CA HIS A 42 -10.87 3.51 1.55
C HIS A 42 -12.28 2.92 1.32
N SER A 43 -13.29 3.75 1.03
CA SER A 43 -14.66 3.30 0.78
C SER A 43 -14.79 2.33 -0.41
N TRP A 44 -13.83 2.32 -1.31
CA TRP A 44 -13.78 1.40 -2.44
C TRP A 44 -13.29 -0.01 -2.09
N ILE A 45 -12.48 -0.17 -1.02
CA ILE A 45 -11.90 -1.47 -0.63
C ILE A 45 -12.63 -2.10 0.56
N LEU A 46 -13.01 -1.30 1.57
CA LEU A 46 -13.59 -1.80 2.82
C LEU A 46 -14.87 -2.63 2.65
N PRO A 47 -15.81 -2.30 1.74
CA PRO A 47 -17.04 -3.06 1.55
C PRO A 47 -16.87 -4.27 0.62
N THR A 48 -15.73 -4.44 -0.07
CA THR A 48 -15.56 -5.53 -1.04
C THR A 48 -15.61 -6.90 -0.36
N ARG A 49 -16.19 -7.87 -1.08
CA ARG A 49 -16.33 -9.24 -0.58
C ARG A 49 -14.98 -9.85 -0.26
N PHE A 50 -14.02 -9.79 -1.21
CA PHE A 50 -12.70 -10.38 -1.04
C PHE A 50 -11.97 -9.83 0.19
N PHE A 51 -12.01 -8.49 0.39
CA PHE A 51 -11.35 -7.87 1.54
C PHE A 51 -11.98 -8.27 2.87
N ARG A 52 -13.32 -8.31 2.95
CA ARG A 52 -14.05 -8.72 4.14
C ARG A 52 -13.77 -10.18 4.52
N GLU A 53 -13.78 -11.07 3.54
CA GLU A 53 -13.46 -12.49 3.73
C GLU A 53 -12.01 -12.69 4.17
N THR A 54 -11.06 -11.99 3.53
CA THR A 54 -9.62 -12.03 3.87
C THR A 54 -9.36 -11.56 5.30
N LEU A 55 -10.07 -10.55 5.77
CA LEU A 55 -9.96 -10.03 7.14
C LEU A 55 -10.91 -10.73 8.14
N LYS A 56 -11.68 -11.71 7.69
CA LYS A 56 -12.67 -12.42 8.52
C LYS A 56 -13.70 -11.46 9.18
N LEU A 57 -14.09 -10.40 8.45
CA LEU A 57 -15.07 -9.41 8.90
C LEU A 57 -16.53 -9.84 8.67
N GLY A 58 -16.75 -11.08 8.26
CA GLY A 58 -18.04 -11.69 7.95
C GLY A 58 -18.18 -12.05 6.49
N GLU A 59 -19.21 -12.83 6.18
CA GLU A 59 -19.53 -13.25 4.82
C GLU A 59 -20.18 -12.13 4.01
N GLY A 60 -20.07 -12.23 2.67
CA GLY A 60 -20.65 -11.27 1.74
C GLY A 60 -19.85 -9.98 1.63
N GLY A 61 -20.39 -9.05 0.88
CA GLY A 61 -19.77 -7.77 0.53
C GLY A 61 -20.05 -7.40 -0.92
N GLU A 62 -19.58 -6.23 -1.32
CA GLU A 62 -19.73 -5.75 -2.68
C GLU A 62 -18.85 -6.55 -3.64
N THR A 63 -19.39 -6.85 -4.82
CA THR A 63 -18.68 -7.48 -5.92
C THR A 63 -18.63 -6.52 -7.11
N GLY A 64 -17.66 -6.69 -8.00
CA GLY A 64 -17.53 -5.84 -9.19
C GLY A 64 -16.09 -5.37 -9.37
N THR A 65 -15.91 -4.20 -9.98
CA THR A 65 -14.59 -3.68 -10.36
C THR A 65 -13.64 -3.57 -9.16
N ASP A 66 -14.11 -3.00 -8.05
CA ASP A 66 -13.30 -2.82 -6.85
C ASP A 66 -12.88 -4.16 -6.25
N ASP A 67 -13.82 -5.09 -6.10
CA ASP A 67 -13.55 -6.43 -5.57
C ASP A 67 -12.53 -7.20 -6.42
N GLN A 68 -12.68 -7.14 -7.75
CA GLN A 68 -11.75 -7.76 -8.71
C GLN A 68 -10.33 -7.17 -8.62
N ILE A 69 -10.21 -5.85 -8.47
CA ILE A 69 -8.92 -5.16 -8.32
C ILE A 69 -8.24 -5.59 -7.01
N VAL A 70 -9.00 -5.65 -5.92
CA VAL A 70 -8.48 -6.09 -4.62
C VAL A 70 -8.01 -7.54 -4.70
N GLU A 71 -8.87 -8.45 -5.18
CA GLU A 71 -8.56 -9.87 -5.33
C GLU A 71 -7.33 -10.08 -6.22
N HIS A 72 -7.26 -9.43 -7.38
CA HIS A 72 -6.12 -9.51 -8.27
C HIS A 72 -4.83 -9.03 -7.60
N THR A 73 -4.90 -7.92 -6.85
CA THR A 73 -3.75 -7.36 -6.14
C THR A 73 -3.21 -8.34 -5.10
N PHE A 74 -4.07 -8.94 -4.30
CA PHE A 74 -3.66 -9.92 -3.29
C PHE A 74 -3.10 -11.19 -3.93
N ARG A 75 -3.77 -11.75 -4.93
CA ARG A 75 -3.34 -12.99 -5.60
C ARG A 75 -1.99 -12.86 -6.30
N ARG A 76 -1.71 -11.73 -6.93
CA ARG A 76 -0.41 -11.50 -7.60
C ARG A 76 0.72 -11.21 -6.61
N THR A 77 0.43 -10.80 -5.38
CA THR A 77 1.43 -10.44 -4.38
C THR A 77 2.08 -11.69 -3.78
N GLY A 78 3.38 -11.87 -3.99
CA GLY A 78 4.19 -12.91 -3.34
C GLY A 78 4.82 -12.43 -2.04
N VAL A 79 5.09 -11.13 -1.95
CA VAL A 79 5.73 -10.49 -0.81
C VAL A 79 5.37 -9.01 -0.78
N SER A 80 5.27 -8.44 0.40
CA SER A 80 5.04 -7.01 0.58
C SER A 80 6.25 -6.32 1.21
N ILE A 81 6.45 -5.05 0.83
CA ILE A 81 7.40 -4.15 1.49
C ILE A 81 6.61 -2.95 2.00
N MET A 82 6.85 -2.50 3.22
CA MET A 82 6.18 -1.33 3.80
C MET A 82 7.12 -0.49 4.65
N GLY A 83 6.77 0.77 4.83
CA GLY A 83 7.47 1.66 5.74
C GLY A 83 7.05 1.46 7.20
N LYS A 84 7.94 1.82 8.13
CA LYS A 84 7.75 1.70 9.58
C LYS A 84 6.44 2.33 10.07
N ARG A 85 6.10 3.56 9.60
CA ARG A 85 4.88 4.25 10.05
C ARG A 85 3.61 3.46 9.70
N MET A 86 3.55 2.87 8.51
CA MET A 86 2.43 2.03 8.12
C MET A 86 2.38 0.76 8.98
N PHE A 87 3.53 0.16 9.26
CA PHE A 87 3.62 -0.99 10.14
C PHE A 87 3.11 -0.66 11.55
N ASP A 88 3.56 0.45 12.16
CA ASP A 88 3.18 0.85 13.52
C ASP A 88 1.69 1.09 13.67
N LEU A 89 1.05 1.67 12.64
CA LEU A 89 -0.40 1.83 12.58
C LEU A 89 -1.09 0.46 12.53
N GLY A 90 -0.62 -0.39 11.62
CA GLY A 90 -1.22 -1.70 11.39
C GLY A 90 -1.01 -2.67 12.56
N GLU A 91 0.16 -2.65 13.21
CA GLU A 91 0.49 -3.53 14.35
C GLU A 91 -0.57 -3.48 15.45
N ARG A 92 -1.19 -2.32 15.64
CA ARG A 92 -2.24 -2.11 16.64
C ARG A 92 -3.64 -2.47 16.15
N MET A 93 -3.86 -2.46 14.84
CA MET A 93 -5.19 -2.58 14.23
C MET A 93 -5.42 -3.93 13.55
N TRP A 94 -4.35 -4.63 13.12
CA TRP A 94 -4.52 -5.90 12.44
C TRP A 94 -5.04 -6.98 13.39
N PRO A 95 -5.94 -7.85 12.88
CA PRO A 95 -6.35 -9.04 13.62
C PRO A 95 -5.15 -9.95 13.90
N GLU A 96 -5.35 -10.95 14.74
CA GLU A 96 -4.29 -11.92 15.06
C GLU A 96 -3.70 -12.55 13.80
N GLU A 97 -4.55 -12.91 12.84
CA GLU A 97 -4.15 -13.28 11.48
C GLU A 97 -4.04 -12.04 10.61
N ALA A 98 -2.82 -11.55 10.46
CA ALA A 98 -2.57 -10.33 9.68
C ALA A 98 -2.92 -10.53 8.18
N PRO A 99 -3.46 -9.49 7.48
CA PRO A 99 -4.14 -9.64 6.20
C PRO A 99 -3.21 -9.85 5.00
N PHE A 100 -1.95 -10.19 5.19
CA PHE A 100 -1.00 -10.31 4.08
C PHE A 100 -0.87 -11.74 3.56
N HIS A 101 -0.92 -12.74 4.44
CA HIS A 101 -0.73 -14.16 4.14
C HIS A 101 0.54 -14.47 3.32
N THR A 102 1.51 -13.57 3.37
CA THR A 102 2.81 -13.61 2.68
C THR A 102 3.87 -12.95 3.55
N PRO A 103 5.18 -13.16 3.30
CA PRO A 103 6.22 -12.42 3.97
C PRO A 103 6.09 -10.90 3.75
N VAL A 104 6.42 -10.13 4.77
CA VAL A 104 6.38 -8.65 4.73
C VAL A 104 7.72 -8.10 5.21
N PHE A 105 8.37 -7.26 4.41
CA PHE A 105 9.59 -6.57 4.80
C PHE A 105 9.27 -5.14 5.24
N VAL A 106 9.63 -4.81 6.48
CA VAL A 106 9.36 -3.49 7.09
C VAL A 106 10.65 -2.66 7.07
N LEU A 107 10.63 -1.57 6.32
CA LEU A 107 11.73 -0.60 6.29
C LEU A 107 11.76 0.20 7.59
N THR A 108 12.84 0.11 8.35
CA THR A 108 13.00 0.73 9.67
C THR A 108 14.46 1.01 9.97
N SER A 109 14.75 1.94 10.84
CA SER A 109 16.11 2.11 11.43
C SER A 109 16.34 1.24 12.67
N GLN A 110 15.30 0.58 13.19
CA GLN A 110 15.38 -0.22 14.39
C GLN A 110 15.71 -1.67 14.07
N VAL A 111 16.57 -2.27 14.87
CA VAL A 111 16.80 -3.72 14.87
C VAL A 111 15.68 -4.37 15.66
N ARG A 112 14.98 -5.30 15.03
CA ARG A 112 13.91 -6.09 15.66
C ARG A 112 13.90 -7.50 15.08
N GLU A 113 13.67 -8.49 15.93
CA GLU A 113 13.51 -9.87 15.51
C GLU A 113 12.24 -10.03 14.64
N PRO A 114 12.25 -10.99 13.70
CA PRO A 114 11.08 -11.27 12.89
C PRO A 114 9.84 -11.56 13.75
N TRP A 115 8.70 -11.02 13.33
CA TRP A 115 7.43 -11.24 13.99
C TRP A 115 6.53 -12.16 13.17
N VAL A 116 6.40 -13.40 13.64
CA VAL A 116 5.57 -14.42 12.98
C VAL A 116 4.13 -14.29 13.44
N ARG A 117 3.19 -14.28 12.48
CA ARG A 117 1.75 -14.25 12.72
C ARG A 117 1.08 -15.48 12.14
N PRO A 118 -0.06 -15.93 12.69
CA PRO A 118 -0.91 -16.94 12.06
C PRO A 118 -1.27 -16.57 10.61
N GLY A 119 -1.65 -17.56 9.81
CA GLY A 119 -2.09 -17.32 8.41
C GLY A 119 -0.95 -17.07 7.42
N GLY A 120 0.32 -17.29 7.81
CA GLY A 120 1.47 -17.25 6.89
C GLY A 120 2.12 -15.87 6.73
N THR A 121 1.73 -14.87 7.53
CA THR A 121 2.41 -13.58 7.54
C THR A 121 3.61 -13.62 8.49
N THR A 122 4.78 -13.20 8.00
CA THR A 122 5.95 -12.94 8.83
C THR A 122 6.49 -11.55 8.51
N PHE A 123 6.62 -10.70 9.51
CA PHE A 123 7.23 -9.39 9.37
C PHE A 123 8.72 -9.49 9.61
N HIS A 124 9.53 -9.10 8.62
CA HIS A 124 10.98 -9.02 8.67
C HIS A 124 11.40 -7.55 8.69
N PHE A 125 12.15 -7.14 9.71
CA PHE A 125 12.57 -5.75 9.86
C PHE A 125 13.91 -5.54 9.15
N VAL A 126 13.97 -4.54 8.26
CA VAL A 126 15.10 -4.26 7.38
C VAL A 126 15.62 -2.86 7.66
N ASN A 127 16.86 -2.77 8.16
CA ASN A 127 17.48 -1.51 8.58
C ASN A 127 18.68 -1.09 7.71
N ASP A 128 18.93 -1.83 6.63
CA ASP A 128 20.03 -1.63 5.69
C ASP A 128 19.57 -1.15 4.29
N GLY A 129 18.39 -0.52 4.24
CA GLY A 129 17.89 0.24 3.10
C GLY A 129 16.97 -0.51 2.14
N ILE A 130 16.42 0.26 1.18
CA ILE A 130 15.41 -0.22 0.24
C ILE A 130 15.90 -1.30 -0.71
N GLU A 131 17.15 -1.21 -1.14
CA GLU A 131 17.74 -2.19 -2.06
C GLU A 131 17.93 -3.54 -1.38
N SER A 132 18.33 -3.56 -0.11
CA SER A 132 18.44 -4.77 0.68
C SER A 132 17.05 -5.41 0.89
N ALA A 133 16.07 -4.62 1.24
CA ALA A 133 14.69 -5.11 1.37
C ALA A 133 14.19 -5.72 0.06
N LEU A 134 14.43 -5.06 -1.09
CA LEU A 134 14.02 -5.57 -2.40
C LEU A 134 14.75 -6.86 -2.77
N ARG A 135 16.04 -6.94 -2.51
CA ARG A 135 16.83 -8.16 -2.76
C ARG A 135 16.30 -9.34 -1.95
N ARG A 136 16.03 -9.14 -0.65
CA ARG A 136 15.43 -10.16 0.23
C ARG A 136 14.03 -10.53 -0.21
N ALA A 137 13.21 -9.55 -0.60
CA ALA A 137 11.87 -9.78 -1.12
C ALA A 137 11.90 -10.63 -2.40
N ARG A 138 12.78 -10.34 -3.36
CA ARG A 138 12.95 -11.13 -4.57
C ARG A 138 13.32 -12.59 -4.30
N ALA A 139 14.12 -12.84 -3.27
CA ALA A 139 14.54 -14.19 -2.90
C ALA A 139 13.39 -15.09 -2.41
N VAL A 140 12.27 -14.49 -1.93
CA VAL A 140 11.14 -15.23 -1.35
C VAL A 140 9.82 -15.06 -2.10
N ALA A 141 9.75 -14.15 -3.09
CA ALA A 141 8.53 -13.87 -3.84
C ALA A 141 8.07 -15.04 -4.75
N GLY A 142 8.98 -15.95 -5.10
CA GLY A 142 8.72 -16.98 -6.11
C GLY A 142 8.42 -16.35 -7.48
N ASP A 143 7.38 -16.84 -8.13
CA ASP A 143 6.93 -16.32 -9.45
C ASP A 143 5.95 -15.14 -9.33
N ARG A 144 5.58 -14.77 -8.11
CA ARG A 144 4.65 -13.66 -7.85
C ARG A 144 5.39 -12.33 -7.71
N ASP A 145 4.60 -11.26 -7.75
CA ASP A 145 5.10 -9.89 -7.73
C ASP A 145 5.40 -9.38 -6.31
N ILE A 146 6.17 -8.29 -6.25
CA ILE A 146 6.56 -7.60 -5.03
C ILE A 146 5.72 -6.33 -4.90
N ARG A 147 4.92 -6.26 -3.86
CA ARG A 147 4.06 -5.11 -3.58
C ARG A 147 4.74 -4.14 -2.62
N ILE A 148 4.90 -2.89 -3.01
CA ILE A 148 5.16 -1.81 -2.07
C ILE A 148 3.82 -1.40 -1.47
N ALA A 149 3.52 -1.89 -0.27
CA ALA A 149 2.20 -1.71 0.36
C ALA A 149 1.96 -0.27 0.83
N GLY A 150 3.03 0.50 1.07
CA GLY A 150 2.99 1.89 1.55
C GLY A 150 4.00 2.10 2.68
N GLY A 151 4.04 3.23 3.48
CA GLY A 151 3.41 4.52 3.17
C GLY A 151 4.13 5.36 2.12
N ALA A 152 3.78 6.67 2.09
CA ALA A 152 4.30 7.61 1.09
C ALA A 152 5.81 7.57 0.95
N ASP A 153 6.54 7.64 2.04
CA ASP A 153 8.01 7.67 2.03
C ASP A 153 8.62 6.41 1.40
N ALA A 154 8.14 5.22 1.75
CA ALA A 154 8.60 3.98 1.13
C ALA A 154 8.38 4.00 -0.39
N ILE A 155 7.16 4.34 -0.85
CA ILE A 155 6.84 4.42 -2.28
C ILE A 155 7.74 5.42 -2.99
N GLN A 156 7.93 6.60 -2.42
CA GLN A 156 8.77 7.65 -3.00
C GLN A 156 10.24 7.23 -3.12
N GLN A 157 10.79 6.52 -2.13
CA GLN A 157 12.14 5.99 -2.19
C GLN A 157 12.31 5.01 -3.36
N TYR A 158 11.38 4.07 -3.53
CA TYR A 158 11.41 3.11 -4.64
C TYR A 158 11.20 3.78 -6.01
N LEU A 159 10.33 4.78 -6.11
CA LEU A 159 10.13 5.55 -7.35
C LEU A 159 11.39 6.34 -7.73
N ARG A 160 12.01 7.05 -6.78
CA ARG A 160 13.26 7.81 -7.02
C ARG A 160 14.41 6.93 -7.45
N ALA A 161 14.45 5.70 -6.92
CA ALA A 161 15.48 4.72 -7.27
C ALA A 161 15.20 3.98 -8.60
N GLY A 162 14.09 4.29 -9.32
CA GLY A 162 13.72 3.60 -10.56
C GLY A 162 13.40 2.11 -10.37
N LEU A 163 12.98 1.71 -9.17
CA LEU A 163 12.78 0.32 -8.79
C LEU A 163 11.31 -0.13 -8.90
N VAL A 164 10.40 0.73 -9.33
CA VAL A 164 8.98 0.42 -9.54
C VAL A 164 8.75 0.13 -11.02
N ASP A 165 8.02 -0.94 -11.34
CA ASP A 165 7.65 -1.31 -12.71
C ASP A 165 6.29 -0.76 -13.14
N GLU A 166 5.32 -0.71 -12.22
CA GLU A 166 3.97 -0.21 -12.47
C GLU A 166 3.29 0.20 -11.18
N PHE A 167 2.24 1.00 -11.29
CA PHE A 167 1.40 1.32 -10.13
C PHE A 167 -0.05 1.59 -10.54
N THR A 168 -0.93 1.41 -9.56
CA THR A 168 -2.34 1.77 -9.66
C THR A 168 -2.69 2.77 -8.57
N LEU A 169 -3.39 3.84 -8.96
CA LEU A 169 -4.00 4.79 -8.05
C LEU A 169 -5.50 4.50 -7.99
N ALA A 170 -6.04 4.29 -6.80
CA ALA A 170 -7.46 4.36 -6.53
C ALA A 170 -7.78 5.80 -6.07
N ILE A 171 -8.24 6.62 -6.98
CA ILE A 171 -8.56 8.03 -6.72
C ILE A 171 -9.97 8.08 -6.14
N SER A 172 -10.05 8.30 -4.83
CA SER A 172 -11.33 8.41 -4.12
C SER A 172 -11.90 9.83 -4.20
N PRO A 173 -13.23 10.00 -4.24
CA PRO A 173 -13.88 11.31 -4.40
C PRO A 173 -13.90 12.09 -3.07
N VAL A 174 -12.73 12.25 -2.47
CA VAL A 174 -12.51 13.00 -1.22
C VAL A 174 -11.37 14.01 -1.39
N MET A 175 -11.42 15.10 -0.67
CA MET A 175 -10.37 16.11 -0.62
C MET A 175 -9.90 16.31 0.81
N PHE A 176 -8.59 16.33 1.02
CA PHE A 176 -8.01 16.46 2.35
C PHE A 176 -7.42 17.85 2.62
N GLY A 177 -7.02 18.57 1.59
CA GLY A 177 -6.37 19.87 1.71
C GLY A 177 -4.98 19.85 2.36
N GLY A 178 -4.52 18.69 2.83
CA GLY A 178 -3.25 18.51 3.52
C GLY A 178 -2.91 17.03 3.77
N GLY A 179 -1.72 16.78 4.29
CA GLY A 179 -1.22 15.43 4.53
C GLY A 179 -0.02 15.05 3.64
N PRO A 180 0.45 13.80 3.68
CA PRO A 180 1.54 13.34 2.84
C PRO A 180 1.08 13.17 1.38
N ARG A 181 1.71 13.90 0.47
CA ARG A 181 1.49 13.76 -0.98
C ARG A 181 2.26 12.55 -1.51
N LEU A 182 1.60 11.76 -2.36
CA LEU A 182 2.20 10.57 -2.96
C LEU A 182 3.47 10.89 -3.77
N PHE A 183 3.42 11.91 -4.60
CA PHE A 183 4.49 12.25 -5.53
C PHE A 183 5.35 13.45 -5.10
N ALA A 184 5.34 13.80 -3.81
CA ALA A 184 6.20 14.86 -3.30
C ALA A 184 7.69 14.51 -3.50
N GLY A 185 8.43 15.43 -4.11
CA GLY A 185 9.87 15.25 -4.36
C GLY A 185 10.23 14.14 -5.35
N ILE A 186 9.27 13.68 -6.15
CA ILE A 186 9.56 12.83 -7.32
C ILE A 186 10.02 13.75 -8.45
N GLY A 187 11.19 13.44 -9.01
CA GLY A 187 11.79 14.22 -10.10
C GLY A 187 11.00 14.14 -11.41
N ARG A 188 11.32 15.04 -12.35
CA ARG A 188 10.72 15.07 -13.69
C ARG A 188 11.10 13.87 -14.55
N ASP A 189 12.08 13.11 -14.12
CA ASP A 189 12.71 12.04 -14.91
C ASP A 189 11.97 10.69 -14.79
N VAL A 190 10.92 10.62 -13.96
CA VAL A 190 10.07 9.43 -13.88
C VAL A 190 8.99 9.53 -14.95
N GLY A 191 9.25 8.90 -16.10
CA GLY A 191 8.26 8.76 -17.16
C GLY A 191 7.24 7.68 -16.84
N VAL A 192 5.98 7.91 -17.23
CA VAL A 192 4.89 6.93 -17.04
C VAL A 192 3.99 6.89 -18.26
N ASP A 193 3.51 5.68 -18.61
CA ASP A 193 2.47 5.47 -19.62
C ASP A 193 1.17 5.06 -18.96
N LEU A 194 0.07 5.67 -19.38
CA LEU A 194 -1.27 5.23 -18.99
C LEU A 194 -1.55 3.86 -19.63
N VAL A 195 -1.84 2.86 -18.79
CA VAL A 195 -2.13 1.50 -19.22
C VAL A 195 -3.64 1.22 -19.22
N GLU A 196 -4.33 1.67 -18.18
CA GLU A 196 -5.74 1.34 -17.98
C GLU A 196 -6.42 2.35 -17.06
N THR A 197 -7.69 2.58 -17.33
CA THR A 197 -8.57 3.34 -16.43
C THR A 197 -9.87 2.58 -16.24
N LEU A 198 -10.24 2.35 -14.98
CA LEU A 198 -11.49 1.69 -14.59
C LEU A 198 -12.22 2.57 -13.61
N ALA A 199 -13.52 2.73 -13.82
CA ALA A 199 -14.38 3.47 -12.90
C ALA A 199 -15.24 2.51 -12.07
N SER A 200 -15.41 2.84 -10.80
CA SER A 200 -16.37 2.21 -9.89
C SER A 200 -17.26 3.27 -9.25
N PRO A 201 -18.29 2.88 -8.49
CA PRO A 201 -19.08 3.84 -7.71
C PRO A 201 -18.26 4.60 -6.65
N HIS A 202 -17.13 4.03 -6.21
CA HIS A 202 -16.36 4.53 -5.06
C HIS A 202 -15.01 5.15 -5.42
N ALA A 203 -14.44 4.81 -6.59
CA ALA A 203 -13.13 5.33 -7.01
C ALA A 203 -12.93 5.28 -8.53
N THR A 204 -11.96 6.06 -8.99
CA THR A 204 -11.38 5.89 -10.32
C THR A 204 -10.01 5.23 -10.18
N HIS A 205 -9.86 4.05 -10.76
CA HIS A 205 -8.60 3.31 -10.77
C HIS A 205 -7.82 3.64 -12.04
N VAL A 206 -6.60 4.12 -11.87
CA VAL A 206 -5.73 4.47 -13.00
C VAL A 206 -4.42 3.73 -12.85
N ARG A 207 -4.11 2.87 -13.82
CA ARG A 207 -2.87 2.08 -13.82
C ARG A 207 -1.86 2.64 -14.79
N TYR A 208 -0.63 2.78 -14.32
CA TYR A 208 0.50 3.28 -15.07
C TYR A 208 1.65 2.27 -15.11
N ALA A 209 2.31 2.16 -16.26
CA ALA A 209 3.63 1.57 -16.37
C ALA A 209 4.68 2.65 -16.12
N VAL A 210 5.77 2.31 -15.43
CA VAL A 210 6.87 3.23 -15.15
C VAL A 210 8.01 2.96 -16.13
N HIS A 211 8.49 4.02 -16.79
CA HIS A 211 9.66 3.91 -17.63
C HIS A 211 10.91 3.71 -16.76
N LYS A 212 11.62 2.63 -16.99
CA LYS A 212 12.97 2.50 -16.45
C LYS A 212 13.86 3.41 -17.28
N GLY A 213 14.15 4.59 -16.75
CA GLY A 213 15.13 5.47 -17.37
C GLY A 213 16.44 4.70 -17.57
N ALA A 214 17.06 4.86 -18.73
CA ALA A 214 18.44 4.46 -18.88
C ALA A 214 19.23 5.23 -17.81
N MET A 215 19.73 4.51 -16.81
CA MET A 215 20.68 5.11 -15.86
C MET A 215 21.88 5.57 -16.68
N SER A 216 21.94 6.88 -16.90
CA SER A 216 23.08 7.56 -17.51
C SER A 216 24.24 7.66 -16.53
#